data_c20aba6adb7cf19b5fcab494a5920fe1
#
_entry.id   c20aba6adb7cf19b5fcab494a5920fe1
#
_cell.length_a   1.000
_cell.length_b   1.000
_cell.length_c   1.000
_cell.angle_alpha   90.00
_cell.angle_beta   90.00
_cell.angle_gamma   90.00
#
_symmetry.space_group_name_H-M   'P 1'
#
loop_
_entity.id
_entity.type
_entity.pdbx_description
1 polymer ?
#
loop_
_entity_poly.entity_id
_entity_poly.type
_entity_poly.pdbx_seq_one_letter_code
_entity_poly.pdbx_strand_id
1 'polypeptide(L)'
;MSADCCFSTLLSAAQRGWLACDGDEALLSLALPIEGIDPLLALPQLAEHESLQVLWDSAPGLCLAAAGPCQELELAGSRRFEQAQRFADLCLSRLHDTAADSPAHARPRVLLRFRFF
;
A
#
# COMPACT_ATOMS: atom_id res chain seq x y z
N MET A 1 -13.32 15.03 -10.77
CA MET A 1 -12.38 14.34 -11.66
C MET A 1 -13.01 13.01 -12.09
N SER A 2 -13.07 12.73 -13.37
CA SER A 2 -13.63 11.46 -13.85
C SER A 2 -12.65 10.30 -13.55
N ALA A 3 -13.17 9.08 -13.46
CA ALA A 3 -12.35 7.89 -13.23
C ALA A 3 -11.29 7.70 -14.32
N ASP A 4 -11.60 8.01 -15.56
CA ASP A 4 -10.67 7.92 -16.69
C ASP A 4 -9.50 8.88 -16.54
N CYS A 5 -9.75 10.09 -16.04
CA CYS A 5 -8.73 11.09 -15.80
C CYS A 5 -7.77 10.63 -14.68
N CYS A 6 -8.31 10.04 -13.62
CA CYS A 6 -7.52 9.48 -12.53
C CYS A 6 -6.63 8.32 -12.99
N PHE A 7 -7.18 7.40 -13.79
CA PHE A 7 -6.43 6.27 -14.34
C PHE A 7 -5.29 6.74 -15.24
N SER A 8 -5.53 7.69 -16.12
CA SER A 8 -4.53 8.25 -17.01
C SER A 8 -3.38 8.90 -16.23
N THR A 9 -3.70 9.64 -15.18
CA THR A 9 -2.70 10.27 -14.30
C THR A 9 -1.84 9.21 -13.59
N LEU A 10 -2.46 8.16 -13.06
CA LEU A 10 -1.74 7.06 -12.41
C LEU A 10 -0.85 6.32 -13.40
N LEU A 11 -1.33 6.04 -14.59
CA LEU A 11 -0.55 5.35 -15.62
C LEU A 11 0.68 6.16 -16.01
N SER A 12 0.55 7.46 -16.19
CA SER A 12 1.67 8.35 -16.50
C SER A 12 2.69 8.39 -15.37
N ALA A 13 2.22 8.45 -14.12
CA ALA A 13 3.09 8.42 -12.94
C ALA A 13 3.81 7.07 -12.83
N ALA A 14 3.15 5.96 -13.13
CA ALA A 14 3.74 4.65 -13.13
C ALA A 14 4.88 4.53 -14.15
N GLN A 15 4.66 5.02 -15.37
CA GLN A 15 5.68 5.01 -16.42
C GLN A 15 6.90 5.82 -16.02
N ARG A 16 6.71 7.03 -15.47
CA ARG A 16 7.81 7.86 -14.99
C ARG A 16 8.54 7.20 -13.83
N GLY A 17 7.80 6.60 -12.90
CA GLY A 17 8.36 5.92 -11.75
C GLY A 17 9.23 4.72 -12.14
N TRP A 18 8.76 3.89 -13.06
CA TRP A 18 9.55 2.75 -13.54
C TRP A 18 10.82 3.17 -14.25
N LEU A 19 10.80 4.28 -14.99
CA LEU A 19 12.00 4.82 -15.63
C LEU A 19 13.02 5.33 -14.62
N ALA A 20 12.56 5.75 -13.44
CA ALA A 20 13.43 6.24 -12.37
C ALA A 20 13.92 5.13 -11.43
N CYS A 21 13.31 3.95 -11.45
CA CYS A 21 13.70 2.83 -10.60
C CYS A 21 14.93 2.11 -11.14
N ASP A 22 15.86 1.78 -10.23
CA ASP A 22 17.02 0.96 -10.53
C ASP A 22 16.80 -0.46 -10.01
N GLY A 23 16.89 -1.44 -10.89
CA GLY A 23 16.87 -2.86 -10.53
C GLY A 23 15.51 -3.53 -10.56
N ASP A 24 15.53 -4.86 -10.60
CA ASP A 24 14.34 -5.71 -10.78
C ASP A 24 13.50 -5.87 -9.50
N GLU A 25 14.05 -5.51 -8.35
CA GLU A 25 13.39 -5.68 -7.05
C GLU A 25 12.80 -4.36 -6.51
N ALA A 26 12.79 -3.32 -7.32
CA ALA A 26 12.23 -2.03 -6.91
C ALA A 26 10.72 -2.13 -6.73
N LEU A 27 10.22 -1.45 -5.71
CA LEU A 27 8.80 -1.25 -5.46
C LEU A 27 8.44 0.18 -5.84
N LEU A 28 7.30 0.33 -6.50
CA LEU A 28 6.82 1.64 -6.91
C LEU A 28 5.56 1.99 -6.13
N SER A 29 5.56 3.14 -5.47
CA SER A 29 4.38 3.68 -4.80
C SER A 29 3.80 4.82 -5.61
N LEU A 30 2.52 4.72 -5.90
CA LEU A 30 1.75 5.75 -6.58
C LEU A 30 0.65 6.24 -5.65
N ALA A 31 0.45 7.54 -5.58
CA ALA A 31 -0.63 8.11 -4.80
C ALA A 31 -1.35 9.19 -5.61
N LEU A 32 -2.66 9.18 -5.54
CA LEU A 32 -3.51 10.16 -6.19
C LEU A 32 -4.58 10.61 -5.20
N PRO A 33 -4.71 11.92 -4.93
CA PRO A 33 -5.78 12.40 -4.07
C PRO A 33 -7.14 12.22 -4.77
N ILE A 34 -8.10 11.68 -4.03
CA ILE A 34 -9.48 11.52 -4.46
C ILE A 34 -10.40 12.06 -3.37
N GLU A 35 -11.57 12.53 -3.77
CA GLU A 35 -12.56 13.09 -2.85
C GLU A 35 -13.86 12.30 -2.90
N GLY A 36 -14.57 12.28 -1.76
CA GLY A 36 -15.91 11.73 -1.69
C GLY A 36 -16.02 10.21 -1.73
N ILE A 37 -14.91 9.49 -1.46
CA ILE A 37 -14.92 8.03 -1.44
C ILE A 37 -14.78 7.55 -0.01
N ASP A 38 -15.75 6.73 0.41
CA ASP A 38 -15.71 6.02 1.69
C ASP A 38 -14.92 4.71 1.50
N PRO A 39 -13.81 4.50 2.22
CA PRO A 39 -13.02 3.27 2.09
C PRO A 39 -13.82 1.99 2.31
N LEU A 40 -14.77 1.99 3.24
CA LEU A 40 -15.62 0.82 3.50
C LEU A 40 -16.46 0.46 2.28
N LEU A 41 -17.00 1.45 1.58
CA LEU A 41 -17.82 1.23 0.38
C LEU A 41 -16.97 0.88 -0.84
N ALA A 42 -15.72 1.34 -0.89
CA ALA A 42 -14.81 1.05 -1.99
C ALA A 42 -14.19 -0.35 -1.90
N LEU A 43 -14.07 -0.91 -0.69
CA LEU A 43 -13.37 -2.17 -0.46
C LEU A 43 -13.89 -3.34 -1.30
N PRO A 44 -15.20 -3.58 -1.46
CA PRO A 44 -15.68 -4.68 -2.31
C PRO A 44 -15.19 -4.61 -3.76
N GLN A 45 -15.06 -3.41 -4.31
CA GLN A 45 -14.57 -3.23 -5.68
C GLN A 45 -13.06 -3.43 -5.76
N LEU A 46 -12.31 -2.93 -4.78
CA LEU A 46 -10.86 -3.12 -4.70
C LEU A 46 -10.50 -4.59 -4.55
N ALA A 47 -11.30 -5.33 -3.80
CA ALA A 47 -11.01 -6.70 -3.39
C ALA A 47 -11.70 -7.75 -4.28
N GLU A 48 -12.31 -7.38 -5.39
CA GLU A 48 -13.13 -8.27 -6.22
C GLU A 48 -12.41 -9.57 -6.60
N HIS A 49 -11.11 -9.49 -6.89
CA HIS A 49 -10.29 -10.62 -7.29
C HIS A 49 -9.17 -10.94 -6.30
N GLU A 50 -9.24 -10.38 -5.09
CA GLU A 50 -8.18 -10.51 -4.11
C GLU A 50 -8.65 -11.27 -2.87
N SER A 51 -7.82 -12.19 -2.39
CA SER A 51 -8.09 -12.94 -1.17
C SER A 51 -7.81 -12.15 0.09
N LEU A 52 -6.84 -11.23 0.04
CA LEU A 52 -6.51 -10.38 1.17
C LEU A 52 -7.29 -9.08 1.11
N GLN A 53 -8.06 -8.82 2.16
CA GLN A 53 -8.80 -7.58 2.34
C GLN A 53 -8.54 -7.05 3.74
N VAL A 54 -8.27 -5.76 3.84
CA VAL A 54 -8.02 -5.10 5.12
C VAL A 54 -8.85 -3.83 5.20
N LEU A 55 -9.56 -3.67 6.31
CA LEU A 55 -10.18 -2.40 6.69
C LEU A 55 -9.66 -2.02 8.06
N TRP A 56 -9.08 -0.85 8.16
CA TRP A 56 -8.60 -0.29 9.40
C TRP A 56 -9.31 1.04 9.63
N ASP A 57 -10.10 1.11 10.69
CA ASP A 57 -10.77 2.32 11.09
C ASP A 57 -10.30 2.70 12.49
N SER A 58 -9.47 3.72 12.56
CA SER A 58 -8.86 4.18 13.79
C SER A 58 -9.36 5.58 14.12
N ALA A 59 -10.00 5.73 15.26
CA ALA A 59 -10.43 7.04 15.75
C ALA A 59 -9.24 7.80 16.35
N PRO A 60 -9.12 9.13 16.13
CA PRO A 60 -9.93 9.92 15.23
C PRO A 60 -9.34 10.01 13.82
N GLY A 61 -10.19 9.88 12.82
CA GLY A 61 -9.93 10.44 11.51
C GLY A 61 -9.10 9.65 10.51
N LEU A 62 -8.70 8.39 10.79
CA LEU A 62 -8.00 7.58 9.79
C LEU A 62 -8.80 6.32 9.47
N CYS A 63 -9.17 6.17 8.20
CA CYS A 63 -9.78 4.95 7.69
C CYS A 63 -8.99 4.47 6.48
N LEU A 64 -8.55 3.21 6.50
CA LEU A 64 -7.78 2.59 5.43
C LEU A 64 -8.51 1.36 4.93
N ALA A 65 -8.63 1.23 3.62
CA ALA A 65 -9.04 0.00 2.96
C ALA A 65 -7.94 -0.44 2.01
N ALA A 66 -7.60 -1.71 2.03
CA ALA A 66 -6.57 -2.27 1.19
C ALA A 66 -6.96 -3.66 0.70
N ALA A 67 -6.53 -4.00 -0.50
CA ALA A 67 -6.75 -5.31 -1.09
C ALA A 67 -5.51 -5.72 -1.88
N GLY A 68 -5.13 -6.99 -1.72
CA GLY A 68 -3.99 -7.58 -2.38
C GLY A 68 -2.64 -7.13 -1.84
N PRO A 69 -1.73 -8.05 -1.55
CA PRO A 69 -0.39 -7.70 -1.10
C PRO A 69 0.51 -7.32 -2.27
N CYS A 70 1.35 -6.32 -2.08
CA CYS A 70 2.46 -6.03 -3.00
C CYS A 70 3.66 -6.92 -2.67
N GLN A 71 3.96 -7.05 -1.37
CA GLN A 71 4.95 -7.96 -0.82
C GLN A 71 4.36 -8.62 0.43
N GLU A 72 4.63 -9.90 0.60
CA GLU A 72 4.04 -10.68 1.69
C GLU A 72 5.07 -11.64 2.27
N LEU A 73 5.05 -11.80 3.60
CA LEU A 73 5.91 -12.74 4.30
C LEU A 73 5.17 -13.33 5.49
N GLU A 74 5.22 -14.66 5.61
CA GLU A 74 4.75 -15.36 6.80
C GLU A 74 5.94 -15.77 7.67
N LEU A 75 5.83 -15.52 8.96
CA LEU A 75 6.90 -15.76 9.91
C LEU A 75 6.38 -16.54 11.11
N ALA A 76 7.22 -17.44 11.64
CA ALA A 76 6.95 -18.19 12.85
C ALA A 76 8.21 -18.26 13.72
N GLY A 77 8.02 -18.62 14.99
CA GLY A 77 9.13 -18.80 15.91
C GLY A 77 9.43 -17.60 16.80
N SER A 78 10.45 -17.74 17.63
CA SER A 78 10.79 -16.77 18.66
C SER A 78 11.31 -15.43 18.13
N ARG A 79 11.85 -15.43 16.91
CA ARG A 79 12.42 -14.22 16.28
C ARG A 79 11.47 -13.56 15.27
N ARG A 80 10.20 -13.94 15.27
CA ARG A 80 9.26 -13.47 14.26
C ARG A 80 9.05 -11.95 14.25
N PHE A 81 9.09 -11.31 15.40
CA PHE A 81 8.93 -9.85 15.47
C PHE A 81 10.15 -9.12 14.90
N GLU A 82 11.34 -9.59 15.24
CA GLU A 82 12.58 -9.05 14.69
C GLU A 82 12.65 -9.22 13.17
N GLN A 83 12.28 -10.40 12.69
CA GLN A 83 12.26 -10.70 11.26
C GLN A 83 11.20 -9.88 10.52
N ALA A 84 10.04 -9.65 11.14
CA ALA A 84 9.00 -8.78 10.59
C ALA A 84 9.50 -7.34 10.45
N GLN A 85 10.21 -6.83 11.44
CA GLN A 85 10.79 -5.49 11.38
C GLN A 85 11.81 -5.38 10.26
N ARG A 86 12.68 -6.37 10.10
CA ARG A 86 13.67 -6.39 9.01
C ARG A 86 13.00 -6.42 7.63
N PHE A 87 11.95 -7.22 7.50
CA PHE A 87 11.19 -7.30 6.25
C PHE A 87 10.56 -5.95 5.90
N ALA A 88 9.93 -5.30 6.88
CA ALA A 88 9.31 -3.99 6.69
C ALA A 88 10.36 -2.94 6.28
N ASP A 89 11.48 -2.90 6.98
CA ASP A 89 12.56 -1.95 6.67
C ASP A 89 13.12 -2.18 5.27
N LEU A 90 13.30 -3.44 4.88
CA LEU A 90 13.80 -3.79 3.56
C LEU A 90 12.83 -3.37 2.46
N CYS A 91 11.54 -3.67 2.61
CA CYS A 91 10.53 -3.28 1.64
C CYS A 91 10.46 -1.75 1.48
N LEU A 92 10.45 -1.03 2.59
CA LEU A 92 10.38 0.43 2.57
C LEU A 92 11.65 1.05 1.99
N SER A 93 12.82 0.44 2.18
CA SER A 93 14.07 0.93 1.61
C SER A 93 14.15 0.76 0.09
N ARG A 94 13.43 -0.23 -0.46
CA ARG A 94 13.39 -0.49 -1.91
C ARG A 94 12.28 0.30 -2.62
N LEU A 95 11.51 1.05 -1.86
CA LEU A 95 10.34 1.73 -2.37
C LEU A 95 10.73 3.02 -3.07
N HIS A 96 10.27 3.15 -4.32
CA HIS A 96 10.29 4.42 -5.03
C HIS A 96 8.94 5.10 -4.82
N ASP A 97 8.90 6.14 -3.99
CA ASP A 97 7.68 6.86 -3.65
C ASP A 97 7.54 8.10 -4.53
N THR A 98 6.60 8.05 -5.48
CA THR A 98 6.34 9.17 -6.39
C THR A 98 5.57 10.30 -5.71
N ALA A 99 5.08 10.06 -4.49
CA ALA A 99 4.22 10.99 -3.75
C ALA A 99 4.89 11.44 -2.45
N ALA A 100 6.21 11.71 -2.50
CA ALA A 100 7.00 12.11 -1.32
C ALA A 100 6.46 13.35 -0.60
N ASP A 101 5.76 14.23 -1.33
CA ASP A 101 5.16 15.44 -0.79
C ASP A 101 3.73 15.22 -0.24
N SER A 102 3.21 14.00 -0.32
CA SER A 102 1.88 13.68 0.16
C SER A 102 1.81 13.70 1.68
N PRO A 103 0.61 13.94 2.25
CA PRO A 103 0.42 13.86 3.70
C PRO A 103 0.82 12.50 4.26
N ALA A 104 1.18 12.46 5.54
CA ALA A 104 1.62 11.23 6.20
C ALA A 104 0.62 10.07 6.09
N HIS A 105 -0.69 10.37 6.10
CA HIS A 105 -1.73 9.33 5.98
C HIS A 105 -1.80 8.70 4.58
N ALA A 106 -1.23 9.35 3.55
CA ALA A 106 -1.19 8.84 2.18
C ALA A 106 0.10 8.09 1.85
N ARG A 107 1.00 7.93 2.82
CA ARG A 107 2.28 7.26 2.63
C ARG A 107 2.13 5.75 2.66
N PRO A 108 3.06 5.02 2.02
CA PRO A 108 3.08 3.56 2.06
C PRO A 108 3.14 3.01 3.47
N ARG A 109 2.51 1.86 3.68
CA ARG A 109 2.41 1.22 4.99
C ARG A 109 2.66 -0.27 4.90
N VAL A 110 3.14 -0.83 6.00
CA VAL A 110 3.24 -2.26 6.21
C VAL A 110 2.16 -2.65 7.22
N LEU A 111 1.35 -3.64 6.87
CA LEU A 111 0.30 -4.16 7.73
C LEU A 111 0.76 -5.47 8.33
N LEU A 112 0.62 -5.61 9.64
CA LEU A 112 1.04 -6.80 10.39
C LEU A 112 -0.17 -7.49 10.97
N ARG A 113 -0.19 -8.81 10.86
CA ARG A 113 -1.22 -9.66 11.44
C ARG A 113 -0.56 -10.75 12.26
N PHE A 114 -1.03 -10.92 13.49
CA PHE A 114 -0.51 -11.94 14.39
C PHE A 114 -1.60 -12.95 14.72
N ARG A 115 -1.19 -14.22 14.84
CA ARG A 115 -2.04 -15.28 15.38
C ARG A 115 -1.50 -15.66 16.75
N PHE A 116 -2.41 -15.82 17.69
CA PHE A 116 -2.11 -16.29 19.04
C PHE A 116 -2.84 -17.62 19.26
N PHE A 117 -2.10 -18.62 19.65
CA PHE A 117 -2.63 -19.95 19.90
C PHE A 117 -2.70 -20.25 21.38
#